data_f08b74e7bac7d7392333f49fcd168af7
#
_entry.id   f08b74e7bac7d7392333f49fcd168af7
#
_cell.length_a   1.000
_cell.length_b   1.000
_cell.length_c   1.000
_cell.angle_alpha   90.00
_cell.angle_beta   90.00
_cell.angle_gamma   90.00
#
_symmetry.space_group_name_H-M   'P 1'
#
loop_
_entity.id
_entity.type
_entity.pdbx_description
1 polymer ?
#
loop_
_entity_poly.entity_id
_entity_poly.type
_entity_poly.pdbx_seq_one_letter_code
_entity_poly.pdbx_strand_id
1 'polypeptide(L)'
;MRLPPTIVNELLKKNIDEADIVELLFSYFNLDESIKPKVYRELIDILLDRSCELIKKGEYEEAVNKIYKATELLVRAIALSKNLEEAKYAENNGWTPAYTQRVAEKVGLSTILSSAINFYERNPNKDELESFVKNIKRVIKSCSNN
;
A
#
# COMPACT_ATOMS: atom_id res chain seq x y z
N MET A 1 8.22 -16.23 -13.28
CA MET A 1 9.51 -15.51 -13.21
C MET A 1 9.91 -15.36 -11.75
N ARG A 2 11.15 -15.58 -11.44
CA ARG A 2 11.70 -15.38 -10.09
C ARG A 2 12.99 -14.58 -10.17
N LEU A 3 13.17 -13.68 -9.24
CA LEU A 3 14.44 -12.96 -9.11
C LEU A 3 15.47 -13.85 -8.40
N PRO A 4 16.75 -13.77 -8.79
CA PRO A 4 17.80 -14.47 -8.05
C PRO A 4 17.81 -14.07 -6.57
N PRO A 5 17.99 -15.01 -5.64
CA PRO A 5 17.97 -14.71 -4.20
C PRO A 5 18.97 -13.63 -3.78
N THR A 6 20.14 -13.58 -4.40
CA THR A 6 21.16 -12.56 -4.11
C THR A 6 20.63 -11.17 -4.45
N ILE A 7 19.91 -11.02 -5.56
CA ILE A 7 19.30 -9.75 -5.94
C ILE A 7 18.24 -9.34 -4.93
N VAL A 8 17.39 -10.29 -4.52
CA VAL A 8 16.35 -10.03 -3.51
C VAL A 8 17.00 -9.53 -2.21
N ASN A 9 18.07 -10.17 -1.76
CA ASN A 9 18.78 -9.78 -0.54
C ASN A 9 19.37 -8.38 -0.64
N GLU A 10 19.93 -8.02 -1.79
CA GLU A 10 20.47 -6.67 -2.01
C GLU A 10 19.37 -5.61 -1.99
N LEU A 11 18.22 -5.88 -2.58
CA LEU A 11 17.08 -4.96 -2.56
C LEU A 11 16.59 -4.75 -1.12
N LEU A 12 16.49 -5.82 -0.33
CA LEU A 12 16.08 -5.75 1.07
C LEU A 12 17.06 -4.93 1.91
N LYS A 13 18.37 -5.10 1.68
CA LYS A 13 19.39 -4.30 2.38
C LYS A 13 19.24 -2.81 2.11
N LYS A 14 18.76 -2.44 0.93
CA LYS A 14 18.56 -1.05 0.54
C LYS A 14 17.16 -0.53 0.87
N ASN A 15 16.35 -1.31 1.58
CA ASN A 15 14.95 -1.00 1.92
C ASN A 15 14.08 -0.75 0.69
N ILE A 16 14.38 -1.44 -0.41
CA ILE A 16 13.57 -1.39 -1.63
C ILE A 16 12.53 -2.50 -1.53
N ASP A 17 11.26 -2.15 -1.51
CA ASP A 17 10.18 -3.11 -1.40
C ASP A 17 9.53 -3.40 -2.76
N GLU A 18 8.54 -4.29 -2.76
CA GLU A 18 7.82 -4.70 -3.96
C GLU A 18 7.10 -3.53 -4.65
N ALA A 19 6.60 -2.57 -3.87
CA ALA A 19 5.92 -1.40 -4.42
C ALA A 19 6.89 -0.51 -5.21
N ASP A 20 8.10 -0.31 -4.69
CA ASP A 20 9.14 0.46 -5.38
C ASP A 20 9.52 -0.19 -6.69
N ILE A 21 9.64 -1.52 -6.69
CA ILE A 21 9.99 -2.28 -7.90
C ILE A 21 8.88 -2.16 -8.95
N VAL A 22 7.63 -2.26 -8.53
CA VAL A 22 6.49 -2.14 -9.45
C VAL A 22 6.43 -0.75 -10.09
N GLU A 23 6.65 0.31 -9.31
CA GLU A 23 6.71 1.67 -9.86
C GLU A 23 7.81 1.81 -10.91
N LEU A 24 8.98 1.23 -10.62
CA LEU A 24 10.10 1.23 -11.56
C LEU A 24 9.74 0.48 -12.85
N LEU A 25 9.08 -0.68 -12.74
CA LEU A 25 8.70 -1.47 -13.91
C LEU A 25 7.71 -0.71 -14.81
N PHE A 26 6.72 -0.03 -14.23
CA PHE A 26 5.79 0.77 -15.02
C PHE A 26 6.51 1.93 -15.72
N SER A 27 7.40 2.60 -15.02
CA SER A 27 8.12 3.74 -15.53
C SER A 27 9.13 3.34 -16.62
N TYR A 28 9.92 2.29 -16.38
CA TYR A 28 11.00 1.89 -17.27
C TYR A 28 10.53 1.11 -18.48
N PHE A 29 9.59 0.17 -18.29
CA PHE A 29 9.13 -0.70 -19.38
C PHE A 29 7.84 -0.23 -20.04
N ASN A 30 7.32 0.90 -19.62
CA ASN A 30 6.09 1.49 -20.19
C ASN A 30 4.94 0.48 -20.23
N LEU A 31 4.69 -0.18 -19.09
CA LEU A 31 3.61 -1.15 -18.99
C LEU A 31 2.25 -0.47 -19.14
N ASP A 32 1.24 -1.24 -19.52
CA ASP A 32 -0.12 -0.74 -19.72
C ASP A 32 -0.67 -0.17 -18.41
N GLU A 33 -0.96 1.13 -18.40
CA GLU A 33 -1.48 1.83 -17.22
C GLU A 33 -2.84 1.31 -16.77
N SER A 34 -3.62 0.71 -17.69
CA SER A 34 -4.95 0.20 -17.35
C SER A 34 -4.93 -0.95 -16.35
N ILE A 35 -3.79 -1.64 -16.18
CA ILE A 35 -3.67 -2.74 -15.22
C ILE A 35 -3.30 -2.27 -13.81
N LYS A 36 -2.96 -1.00 -13.62
CA LYS A 36 -2.51 -0.48 -12.31
C LYS A 36 -3.47 -0.75 -11.16
N PRO A 37 -4.77 -0.52 -11.27
CA PRO A 37 -5.66 -0.81 -10.14
C PRO A 37 -5.58 -2.25 -9.66
N LYS A 38 -5.51 -3.19 -10.58
CA LYS A 38 -5.37 -4.61 -10.26
C LYS A 38 -4.02 -4.91 -9.61
N VAL A 39 -2.94 -4.35 -10.18
CA VAL A 39 -1.59 -4.51 -9.63
C VAL A 39 -1.50 -3.95 -8.22
N TYR A 40 -2.09 -2.80 -7.97
CA TYR A 40 -2.11 -2.21 -6.63
C TYR A 40 -2.84 -3.10 -5.63
N ARG A 41 -3.95 -3.72 -6.01
CA ARG A 41 -4.67 -4.67 -5.15
C ARG A 41 -3.82 -5.90 -4.81
N GLU A 42 -3.12 -6.43 -5.80
CA GLU A 42 -2.21 -7.55 -5.59
C GLU A 42 -1.05 -7.18 -4.66
N LEU A 43 -0.48 -5.98 -4.84
CA LEU A 43 0.56 -5.45 -3.96
C LEU A 43 0.07 -5.28 -2.53
N ILE A 44 -1.15 -4.79 -2.35
CA ILE A 44 -1.74 -4.61 -1.03
C ILE A 44 -1.77 -5.96 -0.30
N ASP A 45 -2.22 -7.01 -0.97
CA ASP A 45 -2.25 -8.35 -0.39
C ASP A 45 -0.85 -8.82 0.02
N ILE A 46 0.14 -8.61 -0.84
CA ILE A 46 1.53 -8.97 -0.55
C ILE A 46 2.05 -8.21 0.69
N LEU A 47 1.80 -6.90 0.74
CA LEU A 47 2.26 -6.05 1.85
C LEU A 47 1.57 -6.41 3.16
N LEU A 48 0.27 -6.71 3.12
CA LEU A 48 -0.47 -7.12 4.32
C LEU A 48 -0.01 -8.48 4.83
N ASP A 49 0.26 -9.42 3.94
CA ASP A 49 0.80 -10.74 4.34
C ASP A 49 2.18 -10.59 4.98
N ARG A 50 3.04 -9.74 4.41
CA ARG A 50 4.35 -9.45 5.00
C ARG A 50 4.20 -8.77 6.37
N SER A 51 3.26 -7.86 6.52
CA SER A 51 3.01 -7.22 7.80
C SER A 51 2.61 -8.24 8.87
N CYS A 52 1.79 -9.22 8.50
CA CYS A 52 1.41 -10.30 9.42
C CYS A 52 2.61 -11.13 9.88
N GLU A 53 3.52 -11.44 8.97
CA GLU A 53 4.76 -12.16 9.29
C GLU A 53 5.64 -11.35 10.24
N LEU A 54 5.78 -10.04 9.98
CA LEU A 54 6.57 -9.13 10.81
C LEU A 54 5.96 -8.98 12.22
N ILE A 55 4.64 -8.90 12.31
CA ILE A 55 3.94 -8.82 13.60
C ILE A 55 4.22 -10.09 14.42
N LYS A 56 4.18 -11.26 13.80
CA LYS A 56 4.48 -12.52 14.48
C LYS A 56 5.90 -12.57 15.04
N LYS A 57 6.84 -11.92 14.35
CA LYS A 57 8.24 -11.84 14.77
C LYS A 57 8.50 -10.72 15.78
N GLY A 58 7.50 -9.90 16.10
CA GLY A 58 7.65 -8.75 16.97
C GLY A 58 8.33 -7.55 16.33
N GLU A 59 8.48 -7.56 15.00
CA GLU A 59 9.08 -6.47 14.24
C GLU A 59 8.02 -5.44 13.85
N TYR A 60 7.50 -4.73 14.87
CA TYR A 60 6.33 -3.86 14.71
C TYR A 60 6.59 -2.61 13.88
N GLU A 61 7.79 -2.03 13.99
CA GLU A 61 8.14 -0.84 13.23
C GLU A 61 8.08 -1.10 11.72
N GLU A 62 8.68 -2.21 11.28
CA GLU A 62 8.63 -2.60 9.87
C GLU A 62 7.22 -2.99 9.44
N ALA A 63 6.44 -3.63 10.34
CA ALA A 63 5.05 -3.96 10.07
C ALA A 63 4.22 -2.70 9.82
N VAL A 64 4.42 -1.65 10.61
CA VAL A 64 3.75 -0.35 10.43
C VAL A 64 4.07 0.24 9.06
N ASN A 65 5.33 0.15 8.62
CA ASN A 65 5.72 0.64 7.29
C ASN A 65 4.94 -0.09 6.18
N LYS A 66 4.81 -1.40 6.27
CA LYS A 66 4.07 -2.19 5.27
C LYS A 66 2.57 -1.87 5.31
N ILE A 67 2.01 -1.72 6.49
CA ILE A 67 0.60 -1.37 6.68
C ILE A 67 0.30 0.01 6.09
N TYR A 68 1.16 1.00 6.36
CA TYR A 68 1.00 2.34 5.81
C TYR A 68 1.03 2.32 4.28
N LYS A 69 2.02 1.63 3.71
CA LYS A 69 2.14 1.54 2.25
C LYS A 69 0.94 0.84 1.63
N ALA A 70 0.46 -0.24 2.26
CA ALA A 70 -0.74 -0.93 1.80
C ALA A 70 -1.98 -0.02 1.81
N THR A 71 -2.13 0.78 2.87
CA THR A 71 -3.25 1.73 3.01
C THR A 71 -3.18 2.82 1.93
N GLU A 72 -2.01 3.35 1.68
CA GLU A 72 -1.77 4.34 0.63
C GLU A 72 -2.14 3.79 -0.75
N LEU A 73 -1.70 2.57 -1.04
CA LEU A 73 -2.02 1.90 -2.31
C LEU A 73 -3.52 1.62 -2.44
N LEU A 74 -4.19 1.33 -1.34
CA LEU A 74 -5.65 1.13 -1.34
C LEU A 74 -6.37 2.41 -1.76
N VAL A 75 -5.96 3.55 -1.24
CA VAL A 75 -6.50 4.85 -1.65
C VAL A 75 -6.32 5.05 -3.14
N ARG A 76 -5.12 4.80 -3.65
CA ARG A 76 -4.80 4.95 -5.08
C ARG A 76 -5.65 4.01 -5.95
N ALA A 77 -5.75 2.75 -5.56
CA ALA A 77 -6.49 1.74 -6.33
C ALA A 77 -7.97 2.08 -6.43
N ILE A 78 -8.59 2.49 -5.31
CA ILE A 78 -10.00 2.85 -5.30
C ILE A 78 -10.25 4.11 -6.12
N ALA A 79 -9.41 5.11 -5.97
CA ALA A 79 -9.53 6.37 -6.71
C ALA A 79 -9.41 6.16 -8.23
N LEU A 80 -8.47 5.33 -8.66
CA LEU A 80 -8.31 4.98 -10.07
C LEU A 80 -9.50 4.18 -10.60
N SER A 81 -10.02 3.26 -9.80
CA SER A 81 -11.21 2.46 -10.17
C SER A 81 -12.44 3.33 -10.35
N LYS A 82 -12.52 4.44 -9.62
CA LYS A 82 -13.63 5.41 -9.71
C LYS A 82 -13.40 6.49 -10.75
N ASN A 83 -12.30 6.41 -11.51
CA ASN A 83 -11.92 7.40 -12.53
C ASN A 83 -11.83 8.83 -12.00
N LEU A 84 -11.36 9.02 -10.78
CA LEU A 84 -11.19 10.37 -10.23
C LEU A 84 -10.08 11.12 -10.96
N GLU A 85 -10.37 12.37 -11.34
CA GLU A 85 -9.40 13.23 -12.01
C GLU A 85 -8.18 13.49 -11.14
N GLU A 86 -8.37 13.62 -9.83
CA GLU A 86 -7.29 13.83 -8.87
C GLU A 86 -6.31 12.65 -8.87
N ALA A 87 -6.83 11.42 -9.02
CA ALA A 87 -5.97 10.23 -9.09
C ALA A 87 -5.16 10.21 -10.38
N LYS A 88 -5.78 10.54 -11.51
CA LYS A 88 -5.09 10.62 -12.80
C LYS A 88 -4.00 11.68 -12.76
N TYR A 89 -4.29 12.82 -12.17
CA TYR A 89 -3.32 13.89 -12.00
C TYR A 89 -2.13 13.42 -11.17
N ALA A 90 -2.39 12.75 -10.03
CA ALA A 90 -1.35 12.27 -9.14
C ALA A 90 -0.49 11.18 -9.78
N GLU A 91 -1.07 10.29 -10.60
CA GLU A 91 -0.32 9.28 -11.33
C GLU A 91 0.71 9.92 -12.27
N ASN A 92 0.34 11.03 -12.90
CA ASN A 92 1.23 11.72 -13.85
C ASN A 92 2.22 12.66 -13.18
N ASN A 93 1.87 13.24 -12.04
CA ASN A 93 2.65 14.29 -11.39
C ASN A 93 3.24 13.89 -10.04
N GLY A 94 2.92 12.70 -9.55
CA GLY A 94 3.38 12.19 -8.28
C GLY A 94 2.36 12.30 -7.16
N TRP A 95 2.31 11.27 -6.32
CA TRP A 95 1.47 11.21 -5.13
C TRP A 95 2.25 11.80 -3.96
N THR A 96 1.83 12.98 -3.50
CA THR A 96 2.37 13.55 -2.27
C THR A 96 1.51 13.10 -1.08
N PRO A 97 2.03 13.12 0.17
CA PRO A 97 1.22 12.79 1.34
C PRO A 97 -0.04 13.65 1.46
N ALA A 98 0.08 14.96 1.23
CA ALA A 98 -1.06 15.87 1.28
C ALA A 98 -2.11 15.55 0.22
N TYR A 99 -1.67 15.20 -0.97
CA TYR A 99 -2.57 14.86 -2.07
C TYR A 99 -3.26 13.52 -1.82
N THR A 100 -2.53 12.54 -1.30
CA THR A 100 -3.08 11.23 -0.91
C THR A 100 -4.19 11.41 0.13
N GLN A 101 -3.96 12.28 1.13
CA GLN A 101 -4.96 12.58 2.16
C GLN A 101 -6.23 13.19 1.55
N ARG A 102 -6.08 14.13 0.63
CA ARG A 102 -7.20 14.74 -0.08
C ARG A 102 -8.02 13.71 -0.85
N VAL A 103 -7.34 12.83 -1.57
CA VAL A 103 -8.01 11.76 -2.34
C VAL A 103 -8.69 10.77 -1.40
N ALA A 104 -8.04 10.45 -0.28
CA ALA A 104 -8.62 9.56 0.73
C ALA A 104 -9.96 10.09 1.27
N GLU A 105 -10.05 11.39 1.49
CA GLU A 105 -11.32 12.03 1.90
C GLU A 105 -12.41 11.81 0.86
N LYS A 106 -12.08 11.96 -0.42
CA LYS A 106 -13.04 11.79 -1.51
C LYS A 106 -13.54 10.36 -1.67
N VAL A 107 -12.71 9.38 -1.35
CA VAL A 107 -13.10 7.96 -1.47
C VAL A 107 -13.54 7.34 -0.15
N GLY A 108 -13.63 8.14 0.92
CA GLY A 108 -14.13 7.68 2.22
C GLY A 108 -13.13 6.88 3.04
N LEU A 109 -11.83 7.05 2.80
CA LEU A 109 -10.77 6.31 3.48
C LEU A 109 -9.87 7.19 4.36
N SER A 110 -10.28 8.44 4.63
CA SER A 110 -9.45 9.36 5.41
C SER A 110 -9.17 8.87 6.82
N THR A 111 -10.18 8.26 7.48
CA THR A 111 -10.03 7.73 8.85
C THR A 111 -9.02 6.58 8.88
N ILE A 112 -9.11 5.67 7.91
CA ILE A 112 -8.20 4.52 7.82
C ILE A 112 -6.77 5.00 7.56
N LEU A 113 -6.59 5.93 6.64
CA LEU A 113 -5.26 6.48 6.34
C LEU A 113 -4.68 7.21 7.55
N SER A 114 -5.48 8.02 8.24
CA SER A 114 -5.04 8.72 9.45
C SER A 114 -4.64 7.75 10.57
N SER A 115 -5.37 6.66 10.72
CA SER A 115 -5.03 5.62 11.70
C SER A 115 -3.69 4.96 11.40
N ALA A 116 -3.44 4.66 10.12
CA ALA A 116 -2.16 4.09 9.70
C ALA A 116 -0.99 5.05 9.96
N ILE A 117 -1.19 6.34 9.71
CA ILE A 117 -0.19 7.38 9.99
C ILE A 117 0.07 7.48 11.50
N ASN A 118 -0.97 7.42 12.31
CA ASN A 118 -0.85 7.55 13.76
C ASN A 118 -0.03 6.43 14.39
N PHE A 119 0.07 5.26 13.76
CA PHE A 119 0.92 4.19 14.26
C PHE A 119 2.40 4.58 14.32
N TYR A 120 2.85 5.53 13.50
CA TYR A 120 4.23 6.05 13.57
C TYR A 120 4.49 6.86 14.85
N GLU A 121 3.46 7.51 15.38
CA GLU A 121 3.57 8.37 16.56
C GLU A 121 3.32 7.62 17.86
N ARG A 122 2.72 6.43 17.77
CA ARG A 122 2.41 5.58 18.92
C ARG A 122 3.23 4.31 18.81
N ASN A 123 3.36 3.62 19.94
CA ASN A 123 3.94 2.27 19.94
C ASN A 123 2.79 1.27 19.93
N PRO A 124 2.24 0.90 18.77
CA PRO A 124 1.11 -0.01 18.69
C PRO A 124 1.51 -1.40 19.18
N ASN A 125 0.58 -2.07 19.86
CA ASN A 125 0.81 -3.44 20.27
C ASN A 125 0.35 -4.41 19.17
N LYS A 126 0.63 -5.70 19.37
CA LYS A 126 0.30 -6.75 18.43
C LYS A 126 -1.18 -6.76 18.07
N ASP A 127 -2.05 -6.66 19.08
CA ASP A 127 -3.50 -6.76 18.87
C ASP A 127 -4.04 -5.59 18.05
N GLU A 128 -3.53 -4.38 18.27
CA GLU A 128 -3.90 -3.20 17.48
C GLU A 128 -3.52 -3.37 16.02
N LEU A 129 -2.32 -3.85 15.75
CA LEU A 129 -1.83 -4.06 14.37
C LEU A 129 -2.60 -5.17 13.67
N GLU A 130 -2.85 -6.29 14.35
CA GLU A 130 -3.63 -7.39 13.79
C GLU A 130 -5.06 -6.98 13.48
N SER A 131 -5.70 -6.22 14.37
CA SER A 131 -7.05 -5.70 14.17
C SER A 131 -7.11 -4.76 12.98
N PHE A 132 -6.10 -3.89 12.84
CA PHE A 132 -6.05 -2.96 11.71
C PHE A 132 -5.89 -3.69 10.37
N VAL A 133 -5.03 -4.70 10.32
CA VAL A 133 -4.84 -5.51 9.10
C VAL A 133 -6.14 -6.21 8.72
N LYS A 134 -6.84 -6.79 9.69
CA LYS A 134 -8.15 -7.42 9.44
C LYS A 134 -9.17 -6.42 8.89
N ASN A 135 -9.18 -5.22 9.44
CA ASN A 135 -10.08 -4.16 8.97
C ASN A 135 -9.80 -3.77 7.53
N ILE A 136 -8.52 -3.59 7.17
CA ILE A 136 -8.14 -3.29 5.78
C ILE A 136 -8.56 -4.41 4.84
N LYS A 137 -8.32 -5.66 5.20
CA LYS A 137 -8.74 -6.82 4.40
C LYS A 137 -10.25 -6.83 4.19
N ARG A 138 -11.02 -6.46 5.20
CA ARG A 138 -12.48 -6.34 5.13
C ARG A 138 -12.90 -5.23 4.16
N VAL A 139 -12.25 -4.08 4.23
CA VAL A 139 -12.52 -2.94 3.33
C VAL A 139 -12.24 -3.31 1.88
N ILE A 140 -11.11 -3.98 1.63
CA ILE A 140 -10.73 -4.45 0.29
C ILE A 140 -11.82 -5.38 -0.27
N LYS A 141 -12.27 -6.34 0.52
CA LYS A 141 -13.30 -7.30 0.13
C LYS A 141 -14.62 -6.61 -0.19
N SER A 142 -15.01 -5.62 0.62
CA SER A 142 -16.19 -4.81 0.39
C SER A 142 -16.13 -4.05 -0.94
N CYS A 143 -14.97 -3.46 -1.24
CA CYS A 143 -14.77 -2.71 -2.48
C CYS A 143 -14.71 -3.61 -3.72
N SER A 144 -14.26 -4.86 -3.57
CA SER A 144 -14.19 -5.82 -4.67
C SER A 144 -15.54 -6.34 -5.11
N ASN A 145 -16.56 -6.26 -4.24
CA ASN A 145 -17.91 -6.76 -4.51
C ASN A 145 -18.82 -5.70 -5.15
N ASN A 146 -18.30 -4.52 -5.38
CA ASN A 146 -18.99 -3.44 -6.04
C ASN A 146 -18.47 -3.29 -7.48
#